data_61bf0eace9d1b9ba57c8956cf6ab3fc2
#
_entry.id   61bf0eace9d1b9ba57c8956cf6ab3fc2
#
_cell.length_a   1.000
_cell.length_b   1.000
_cell.length_c   1.000
_cell.angle_alpha   90.00
_cell.angle_beta   90.00
_cell.angle_gamma   90.00
#
_symmetry.space_group_name_H-M   'P 1'
#
loop_
_entity.id
_entity.type
_entity.pdbx_description
1 polymer ?
#
loop_
_entity_poly.entity_id
_entity_poly.type
_entity_poly.pdbx_seq_one_letter_code
_entity_poly.pdbx_strand_id
1 'polypeptide(L)'
;MKKVALHNLGCKVNAYETEAMQELLEKSGYEIVPFQEGADIYIINTCTVTNIADRKSRQMLHRARKMNPDAIVVAAGCYVQTEKEQVDECIDIVVGNNRKHDIVKILESYDSKLKREIIDINQTREYEELTLDQTAEHTRAYLKVQDGCNQFCSYCIIPYARGRVRSRALESVVKEVKALAANGYQEVVLTGIHLSSYGVDTGESLLSLILAVHEVEGIKRIRLGSLEPRIITEEFAKTISGLPKMCPHFHLSLQSGCNATLKRMNRRYTAEEYYEKCELLRKYFDHPALTTDIIVGFPGETEEEFEESRAFVDKVSFYETHVFKYSRREGTKAAVMQDQVPEPVKAARSKVLLELNEKKRAAYEERLXXXXXXXXXXXXXXXXLWKSKWRLTVSSVRWDIRKSM
;
A
#
# COMPACT_ATOMS: atom_id res chain seq x y z
N MET A 1 25.47 -22.49 -7.80
CA MET A 1 24.23 -21.95 -7.21
C MET A 1 23.75 -20.83 -8.13
N LYS A 2 22.50 -20.84 -8.59
CA LYS A 2 21.98 -19.79 -9.49
C LYS A 2 21.74 -18.49 -8.71
N LYS A 3 22.15 -17.39 -9.31
CA LYS A 3 22.02 -16.04 -8.74
C LYS A 3 20.72 -15.40 -9.17
N VAL A 4 19.92 -14.94 -8.21
CA VAL A 4 18.61 -14.31 -8.45
C VAL A 4 18.64 -12.88 -7.91
N ALA A 5 18.22 -11.95 -8.75
CA ALA A 5 18.01 -10.55 -8.36
C ALA A 5 16.52 -10.21 -8.44
N LEU A 6 15.98 -9.64 -7.38
CA LEU A 6 14.56 -9.25 -7.33
C LEU A 6 14.42 -7.73 -7.31
N HIS A 7 13.37 -7.23 -7.94
CA HIS A 7 13.04 -5.81 -7.94
C HIS A 7 11.55 -5.61 -7.68
N ASN A 8 11.23 -4.76 -6.70
CA ASN A 8 9.85 -4.46 -6.33
C ASN A 8 9.41 -3.12 -6.92
N LEU A 9 8.22 -3.12 -7.51
CA LEU A 9 7.55 -1.90 -7.95
C LEU A 9 6.17 -1.84 -7.29
N GLY A 10 5.78 -0.63 -6.86
CA GLY A 10 4.43 -0.37 -6.40
C GLY A 10 4.27 -0.36 -4.88
N CYS A 11 3.26 -1.05 -4.38
CA CYS A 11 2.72 -0.87 -3.04
C CYS A 11 3.36 -1.78 -1.97
N LYS A 12 2.96 -1.57 -0.71
CA LYS A 12 3.42 -2.38 0.43
C LYS A 12 3.08 -3.87 0.28
N VAL A 13 1.96 -4.19 -0.40
CA VAL A 13 1.59 -5.57 -0.70
C VAL A 13 2.62 -6.20 -1.65
N ASN A 14 2.99 -5.49 -2.71
CA ASN A 14 4.05 -5.97 -3.63
C ASN A 14 5.39 -6.12 -2.89
N ALA A 15 5.72 -5.20 -1.99
CA ALA A 15 6.97 -5.29 -1.22
C ALA A 15 6.99 -6.58 -0.39
N TYR A 16 5.93 -6.84 0.36
CA TYR A 16 5.78 -8.08 1.13
C TYR A 16 5.93 -9.32 0.25
N GLU A 17 5.21 -9.35 -0.89
CA GLU A 17 5.24 -10.49 -1.82
C GLU A 17 6.65 -10.71 -2.39
N THR A 18 7.38 -9.62 -2.67
CA THR A 18 8.76 -9.72 -3.19
C THR A 18 9.69 -10.30 -2.13
N GLU A 19 9.58 -9.83 -0.88
CA GLU A 19 10.39 -10.37 0.23
C GLU A 19 10.06 -11.85 0.49
N ALA A 20 8.79 -12.23 0.42
CA ALA A 20 8.37 -13.63 0.59
C ALA A 20 8.91 -14.52 -0.54
N MET A 21 8.86 -14.07 -1.79
CA MET A 21 9.48 -14.80 -2.92
C MET A 21 10.99 -14.96 -2.69
N GLN A 22 11.65 -13.89 -2.22
CA GLN A 22 13.09 -13.93 -1.92
C GLN A 22 13.38 -15.02 -0.88
N GLU A 23 12.64 -15.03 0.22
CA GLU A 23 12.84 -16.03 1.28
C GLU A 23 12.63 -17.46 0.78
N LEU A 24 11.60 -17.70 -0.05
CA LEU A 24 11.36 -19.00 -0.67
C LEU A 24 12.55 -19.45 -1.52
N LEU A 25 13.11 -18.52 -2.30
CA LEU A 25 14.27 -18.81 -3.17
C LEU A 25 15.52 -19.11 -2.34
N GLU A 26 15.79 -18.32 -1.30
CA GLU A 26 16.91 -18.55 -0.38
C GLU A 26 16.84 -19.94 0.26
N LYS A 27 15.66 -20.30 0.77
CA LYS A 27 15.40 -21.62 1.39
C LYS A 27 15.58 -22.78 0.40
N SER A 28 15.42 -22.49 -0.91
CA SER A 28 15.58 -23.49 -1.99
C SER A 28 16.96 -23.48 -2.62
N GLY A 29 17.94 -22.77 -2.03
CA GLY A 29 19.32 -22.83 -2.44
C GLY A 29 19.72 -21.85 -3.55
N TYR A 30 18.91 -20.84 -3.83
CA TYR A 30 19.32 -19.75 -4.74
C TYR A 30 20.12 -18.71 -3.97
N GLU A 31 21.09 -18.09 -4.65
CA GLU A 31 21.87 -16.97 -4.11
C GLU A 31 21.19 -15.65 -4.48
N ILE A 32 20.74 -14.90 -3.48
CA ILE A 32 20.12 -13.58 -3.72
C ILE A 32 21.22 -12.53 -3.89
N VAL A 33 21.18 -11.79 -4.99
CA VAL A 33 22.16 -10.77 -5.33
C VAL A 33 21.45 -9.43 -5.62
N PRO A 34 22.19 -8.31 -5.54
CA PRO A 34 21.60 -7.01 -5.90
C PRO A 34 21.10 -6.96 -7.34
N PHE A 35 20.11 -6.09 -7.62
CA PHE A 35 19.53 -5.93 -8.96
C PHE A 35 20.50 -5.14 -9.86
N GLN A 36 21.48 -5.85 -10.37
CA GLN A 36 22.57 -5.32 -11.22
C GLN A 36 23.06 -6.45 -12.14
N GLU A 37 24.04 -6.17 -12.98
CA GLU A 37 24.63 -7.18 -13.88
C GLU A 37 25.17 -8.37 -13.09
N GLY A 38 25.07 -9.56 -13.66
CA GLY A 38 25.66 -10.78 -13.09
C GLY A 38 24.67 -11.77 -12.47
N ALA A 39 23.36 -11.46 -12.47
CA ALA A 39 22.36 -12.45 -12.04
C ALA A 39 22.01 -13.41 -13.19
N ASP A 40 21.68 -14.65 -12.84
CA ASP A 40 21.19 -15.66 -13.78
C ASP A 40 19.67 -15.52 -14.00
N ILE A 41 18.98 -14.95 -13.02
CA ILE A 41 17.53 -14.78 -13.01
C ILE A 41 17.21 -13.38 -12.47
N TYR A 42 16.34 -12.65 -13.16
CA TYR A 42 15.79 -11.36 -12.69
C TYR A 42 14.29 -11.50 -12.51
N ILE A 43 13.80 -11.20 -11.32
CA ILE A 43 12.36 -11.22 -11.00
C ILE A 43 11.90 -9.79 -10.71
N ILE A 44 10.98 -9.29 -11.52
CA ILE A 44 10.40 -7.96 -11.34
C ILE A 44 8.94 -8.12 -10.91
N ASN A 45 8.62 -7.74 -9.67
CA ASN A 45 7.25 -7.72 -9.18
C ASN A 45 6.62 -6.39 -9.61
N THR A 46 5.78 -6.45 -10.63
CA THR A 46 5.30 -5.30 -11.39
C THR A 46 4.06 -4.64 -10.78
N CYS A 47 3.86 -3.38 -11.16
CA CYS A 47 2.71 -2.58 -10.73
C CYS A 47 1.96 -2.03 -11.95
N THR A 48 0.62 -1.84 -11.82
CA THR A 48 -0.22 -1.32 -12.90
C THR A 48 -1.23 -0.26 -12.42
N VAL A 49 -1.00 0.33 -11.25
CA VAL A 49 -1.97 1.29 -10.68
C VAL A 49 -2.10 2.56 -11.53
N THR A 50 -1.00 2.98 -12.17
CA THR A 50 -0.98 4.15 -13.05
C THR A 50 -0.22 3.81 -14.35
N ASN A 51 -0.41 4.65 -15.38
CA ASN A 51 0.36 4.50 -16.64
C ASN A 51 1.87 4.65 -16.40
N ILE A 52 2.26 5.48 -15.42
CA ILE A 52 3.67 5.62 -15.02
C ILE A 52 4.19 4.31 -14.43
N ALA A 53 3.37 3.63 -13.62
CA ALA A 53 3.74 2.33 -13.06
C ALA A 53 3.94 1.27 -14.15
N ASP A 54 3.06 1.24 -15.16
CA ASP A 54 3.23 0.34 -16.31
C ASP A 54 4.54 0.62 -17.04
N ARG A 55 4.81 1.91 -17.33
CA ARG A 55 6.04 2.31 -18.01
C ARG A 55 7.27 1.89 -17.21
N LYS A 56 7.27 2.11 -15.89
CA LYS A 56 8.37 1.69 -15.01
C LYS A 56 8.52 0.16 -15.02
N SER A 57 7.40 -0.57 -15.01
CA SER A 57 7.44 -2.04 -15.09
C SER A 57 8.15 -2.51 -16.37
N ARG A 58 7.73 -1.97 -17.53
CA ARG A 58 8.38 -2.31 -18.81
C ARG A 58 9.86 -1.92 -18.82
N GLN A 59 10.19 -0.71 -18.33
CA GLN A 59 11.59 -0.25 -18.28
C GLN A 59 12.48 -1.19 -17.46
N MET A 60 11.99 -1.68 -16.31
CA MET A 60 12.77 -2.58 -15.47
C MET A 60 12.95 -3.96 -16.11
N LEU A 61 11.92 -4.45 -16.81
CA LEU A 61 11.99 -5.72 -17.55
C LEU A 61 13.04 -5.63 -18.68
N HIS A 62 12.99 -4.57 -19.48
CA HIS A 62 13.98 -4.35 -20.54
C HIS A 62 15.38 -4.13 -19.99
N ARG A 63 15.50 -3.43 -18.85
CA ARG A 63 16.78 -3.25 -18.17
C ARG A 63 17.37 -4.60 -17.76
N ALA A 64 16.56 -5.50 -17.20
CA ALA A 64 17.00 -6.84 -16.81
C ALA A 64 17.58 -7.61 -18.02
N ARG A 65 16.84 -7.61 -19.14
CA ARG A 65 17.29 -8.27 -20.37
C ARG A 65 18.60 -7.68 -20.89
N LYS A 66 18.76 -6.34 -20.79
CA LYS A 66 19.99 -5.67 -21.22
C LYS A 66 21.18 -6.00 -20.31
N MET A 67 20.97 -6.16 -19.00
CA MET A 67 22.04 -6.48 -18.04
C MET A 67 22.61 -7.88 -18.26
N ASN A 68 21.78 -8.84 -18.67
CA ASN A 68 22.22 -10.19 -19.01
C ASN A 68 21.28 -10.79 -20.05
N PRO A 69 21.68 -10.79 -21.35
CA PRO A 69 20.82 -11.36 -22.42
C PRO A 69 20.48 -12.84 -22.23
N ASP A 70 21.31 -13.59 -21.50
CA ASP A 70 21.11 -15.04 -21.28
C ASP A 70 20.33 -15.34 -19.99
N ALA A 71 20.03 -14.34 -19.16
CA ALA A 71 19.29 -14.54 -17.92
C ALA A 71 17.83 -14.90 -18.17
N ILE A 72 17.21 -15.58 -17.21
CA ILE A 72 15.76 -15.78 -17.18
C ILE A 72 15.14 -14.50 -16.63
N VAL A 73 14.28 -13.85 -17.40
CA VAL A 73 13.54 -12.65 -16.96
C VAL A 73 12.11 -13.05 -16.59
N VAL A 74 11.77 -12.86 -15.30
CA VAL A 74 10.45 -13.18 -14.74
C VAL A 74 9.69 -11.89 -14.47
N ALA A 75 8.53 -11.74 -15.07
CA ALA A 75 7.61 -10.65 -14.79
C ALA A 75 6.48 -11.19 -13.90
N ALA A 76 6.36 -10.66 -12.68
CA ALA A 76 5.32 -11.07 -11.73
C ALA A 76 4.39 -9.89 -11.42
N GLY A 77 3.20 -10.17 -10.92
CA GLY A 77 2.34 -9.16 -10.29
C GLY A 77 1.27 -8.55 -11.18
N CYS A 78 0.91 -7.30 -10.84
CA CYS A 78 -0.34 -6.69 -11.34
C CYS A 78 -0.31 -6.33 -12.82
N TYR A 79 0.83 -5.83 -13.32
CA TYR A 79 0.94 -5.44 -14.73
C TYR A 79 0.68 -6.66 -15.62
N VAL A 80 1.39 -7.77 -15.37
CA VAL A 80 1.25 -8.97 -16.23
C VAL A 80 -0.08 -9.70 -16.01
N GLN A 81 -0.71 -9.53 -14.85
CA GLN A 81 -2.05 -10.10 -14.61
C GLN A 81 -3.11 -9.44 -15.50
N THR A 82 -2.94 -8.16 -15.83
CA THR A 82 -3.91 -7.41 -16.65
C THR A 82 -3.58 -7.44 -18.14
N GLU A 83 -2.33 -7.72 -18.53
CA GLU A 83 -1.90 -7.81 -19.93
C GLU A 83 -2.26 -9.20 -20.50
N LYS A 84 -3.37 -9.26 -21.23
CA LYS A 84 -3.93 -10.56 -21.66
C LYS A 84 -3.34 -11.13 -22.95
N GLU A 85 -2.89 -10.29 -23.88
CA GLU A 85 -2.65 -10.75 -25.25
C GLU A 85 -1.20 -10.68 -25.73
N GLN A 86 -0.42 -9.70 -25.34
CA GLN A 86 0.96 -9.56 -25.79
C GLN A 86 1.93 -9.53 -24.63
N VAL A 87 2.73 -10.57 -24.54
CA VAL A 87 3.85 -10.60 -23.60
C VAL A 87 5.06 -10.02 -24.32
N ASP A 88 5.72 -9.05 -23.67
CA ASP A 88 6.95 -8.43 -24.19
C ASP A 88 8.03 -9.52 -24.40
N GLU A 89 8.69 -9.47 -25.54
CA GLU A 89 9.72 -10.45 -25.95
C GLU A 89 10.88 -10.55 -24.96
N CYS A 90 11.08 -9.55 -24.11
CA CYS A 90 12.13 -9.61 -23.09
C CYS A 90 11.78 -10.50 -21.90
N ILE A 91 10.56 -11.04 -21.83
CA ILE A 91 10.06 -11.84 -20.70
C ILE A 91 10.09 -13.33 -21.04
N ASP A 92 10.68 -14.14 -20.18
CA ASP A 92 10.69 -15.61 -20.31
C ASP A 92 9.56 -16.26 -19.51
N ILE A 93 9.26 -15.72 -18.32
CA ILE A 93 8.24 -16.29 -17.43
C ILE A 93 7.31 -15.18 -16.95
N VAL A 94 6.01 -15.44 -17.04
CA VAL A 94 4.95 -14.56 -16.52
C VAL A 94 4.30 -15.23 -15.31
N VAL A 95 4.29 -14.55 -14.16
CA VAL A 95 3.68 -15.07 -12.92
C VAL A 95 2.57 -14.10 -12.45
N GLY A 96 1.33 -14.52 -12.60
CA GLY A 96 0.18 -13.71 -12.18
C GLY A 96 0.06 -13.60 -10.66
N ASN A 97 -0.87 -12.78 -10.22
CA ASN A 97 -1.21 -12.69 -8.80
C ASN A 97 -1.83 -14.02 -8.33
N ASN A 98 -1.62 -14.36 -7.07
CA ASN A 98 -2.01 -15.63 -6.46
C ASN A 98 -1.25 -16.87 -7.02
N ARG A 99 -0.05 -16.64 -7.61
CA ARG A 99 0.83 -17.72 -8.11
C ARG A 99 2.27 -17.56 -7.64
N LYS A 100 2.56 -16.53 -6.83
CA LYS A 100 3.93 -16.23 -6.39
C LYS A 100 4.48 -17.26 -5.40
N HIS A 101 3.60 -17.93 -4.65
CA HIS A 101 4.00 -19.00 -3.72
C HIS A 101 4.65 -20.20 -4.45
N ASP A 102 4.38 -20.34 -5.75
CA ASP A 102 4.96 -21.41 -6.59
C ASP A 102 6.26 -20.99 -7.30
N ILE A 103 6.84 -19.83 -6.97
CA ILE A 103 7.96 -19.25 -7.75
C ILE A 103 9.13 -20.25 -7.94
N VAL A 104 9.49 -21.01 -6.92
CA VAL A 104 10.57 -22.00 -7.00
C VAL A 104 10.23 -23.10 -8.02
N LYS A 105 9.05 -23.68 -7.88
CA LYS A 105 8.55 -24.75 -8.76
C LYS A 105 8.45 -24.25 -10.22
N ILE A 106 8.00 -23.01 -10.40
CA ILE A 106 7.88 -22.39 -11.73
C ILE A 106 9.27 -22.27 -12.38
N LEU A 107 10.27 -21.82 -11.63
CA LEU A 107 11.65 -21.70 -12.13
C LEU A 107 12.27 -23.05 -12.45
N GLU A 108 12.06 -24.05 -11.58
CA GLU A 108 12.62 -25.40 -11.75
C GLU A 108 12.03 -26.13 -12.97
N SER A 109 10.78 -25.82 -13.32
CA SER A 109 10.11 -26.44 -14.48
C SER A 109 10.22 -25.64 -15.78
N TYR A 110 11.07 -24.59 -15.80
CA TYR A 110 11.25 -23.77 -17.00
C TYR A 110 12.08 -24.50 -18.06
N ASP A 111 11.53 -24.62 -19.27
CA ASP A 111 12.12 -25.38 -20.39
C ASP A 111 12.58 -24.49 -21.56
N SER A 112 12.90 -23.25 -21.28
CA SER A 112 13.36 -22.24 -22.25
C SER A 112 12.32 -21.79 -23.27
N LYS A 113 11.04 -22.04 -23.00
CA LYS A 113 9.90 -21.50 -23.78
C LYS A 113 9.09 -20.56 -22.89
N LEU A 114 8.48 -19.55 -23.48
CA LEU A 114 7.63 -18.61 -22.73
C LEU A 114 6.65 -19.38 -21.84
N LYS A 115 6.76 -19.18 -20.53
CA LYS A 115 5.91 -19.84 -19.54
C LYS A 115 4.95 -18.82 -18.92
N ARG A 116 3.67 -19.15 -18.91
CA ARG A 116 2.62 -18.26 -18.36
C ARG A 116 1.89 -18.96 -17.22
N GLU A 117 2.09 -18.46 -16.02
CA GLU A 117 1.42 -18.94 -14.81
C GLU A 117 0.43 -17.88 -14.34
N ILE A 118 -0.65 -17.72 -15.09
CA ILE A 118 -1.74 -16.76 -14.84
C ILE A 118 -3.04 -17.53 -14.64
N ILE A 119 -3.75 -17.20 -13.56
CA ILE A 119 -5.07 -17.78 -13.26
C ILE A 119 -6.16 -16.72 -13.44
N ASP A 120 -7.40 -17.13 -13.54
CA ASP A 120 -8.53 -16.19 -13.54
C ASP A 120 -8.72 -15.68 -12.11
N ILE A 121 -8.06 -14.55 -11.83
CA ILE A 121 -8.04 -13.95 -10.50
C ILE A 121 -9.45 -13.54 -10.01
N ASN A 122 -10.40 -13.37 -10.95
CA ASN A 122 -11.77 -12.99 -10.58
C ASN A 122 -12.57 -14.16 -10.02
N GLN A 123 -12.15 -15.38 -10.32
CA GLN A 123 -12.79 -16.60 -9.80
C GLN A 123 -12.06 -17.16 -8.58
N THR A 124 -10.89 -16.65 -8.26
CA THR A 124 -10.07 -17.12 -7.13
C THR A 124 -10.69 -16.66 -5.80
N ARG A 125 -10.88 -17.60 -4.89
CA ARG A 125 -11.45 -17.34 -3.56
C ARG A 125 -10.46 -17.60 -2.42
N GLU A 126 -9.41 -18.35 -2.70
CA GLU A 126 -8.39 -18.69 -1.70
C GLU A 126 -7.33 -17.61 -1.58
N TYR A 127 -6.96 -17.28 -0.35
CA TYR A 127 -5.85 -16.37 -0.07
C TYR A 127 -4.53 -17.07 -0.41
N GLU A 128 -3.63 -16.35 -1.07
CA GLU A 128 -2.28 -16.86 -1.37
C GLU A 128 -1.42 -16.81 -0.10
N GLU A 129 -1.16 -17.96 0.50
CA GLU A 129 -0.32 -18.04 1.68
C GLU A 129 1.16 -17.82 1.30
N LEU A 130 1.67 -16.71 1.74
CA LEU A 130 3.08 -16.36 1.72
C LEU A 130 3.43 -15.99 3.16
N THR A 131 4.62 -16.35 3.61
CA THR A 131 5.08 -16.04 4.98
C THR A 131 6.48 -15.44 4.94
N LEU A 132 6.81 -14.68 5.97
CA LEU A 132 8.14 -14.12 6.20
C LEU A 132 8.57 -14.43 7.62
N ASP A 133 9.75 -15.02 7.76
CA ASP A 133 10.40 -15.15 9.06
C ASP A 133 11.31 -13.96 9.34
N GLN A 134 11.84 -13.34 8.27
CA GLN A 134 12.72 -12.15 8.35
C GLN A 134 12.43 -11.20 7.19
N THR A 135 12.69 -9.93 7.39
CA THR A 135 12.65 -8.94 6.31
C THR A 135 14.07 -8.42 6.03
N ALA A 136 14.35 -8.16 4.77
CA ALA A 136 15.74 -7.92 4.33
C ALA A 136 16.36 -6.61 4.87
N GLU A 137 15.58 -5.54 5.05
CA GLU A 137 16.15 -4.20 5.26
C GLU A 137 15.41 -3.31 6.26
N HIS A 138 14.45 -3.81 7.04
CA HIS A 138 13.56 -2.91 7.79
C HIS A 138 13.57 -3.15 9.30
N THR A 139 13.43 -2.07 10.06
CA THR A 139 13.20 -2.13 11.51
C THR A 139 11.75 -2.48 11.84
N ARG A 140 10.90 -2.56 10.80
CA ARG A 140 9.48 -2.93 10.91
C ARG A 140 9.15 -3.91 9.79
N ALA A 141 8.21 -4.80 10.04
CA ALA A 141 7.79 -5.81 9.07
C ALA A 141 6.42 -5.45 8.47
N TYR A 142 6.30 -5.51 7.15
CA TYR A 142 5.00 -5.47 6.49
C TYR A 142 4.38 -6.86 6.53
N LEU A 143 3.07 -6.91 6.83
CA LEU A 143 2.30 -8.16 6.77
C LEU A 143 1.13 -7.99 5.82
N LYS A 144 1.13 -8.76 4.75
CA LYS A 144 -0.03 -8.84 3.87
C LYS A 144 -1.07 -9.73 4.54
N VAL A 145 -2.20 -9.13 4.95
CA VAL A 145 -3.28 -9.86 5.64
C VAL A 145 -4.54 -9.97 4.78
N GLN A 146 -4.58 -9.25 3.65
CA GLN A 146 -5.77 -9.18 2.82
C GLN A 146 -5.37 -8.90 1.36
N ASP A 147 -6.08 -9.48 0.39
CA ASP A 147 -5.86 -9.25 -1.04
C ASP A 147 -7.20 -9.04 -1.74
N GLY A 148 -7.16 -8.44 -2.93
CA GLY A 148 -8.34 -8.18 -3.75
C GLY A 148 -9.22 -7.06 -3.21
N CYS A 149 -10.22 -6.63 -4.03
CA CYS A 149 -11.08 -5.52 -3.65
C CYS A 149 -12.43 -5.60 -4.39
N ASN A 150 -13.53 -5.39 -3.66
CA ASN A 150 -14.89 -5.42 -4.21
C ASN A 150 -15.50 -4.01 -4.36
N GLN A 151 -14.70 -2.92 -4.24
CA GLN A 151 -15.24 -1.56 -4.29
C GLN A 151 -15.56 -1.09 -5.72
N PHE A 152 -14.80 -1.52 -6.71
CA PHE A 152 -15.00 -1.14 -8.11
C PHE A 152 -15.10 0.38 -8.31
N CYS A 153 -14.20 1.13 -7.65
CA CYS A 153 -14.07 2.56 -7.91
C CYS A 153 -13.86 2.79 -9.42
N SER A 154 -14.50 3.80 -9.98
CA SER A 154 -14.56 3.96 -11.43
C SER A 154 -13.21 4.13 -12.13
N TYR A 155 -12.19 4.59 -11.38
CA TYR A 155 -10.82 4.80 -11.88
C TYR A 155 -9.89 3.61 -11.67
N CYS A 156 -10.34 2.57 -10.93
CA CYS A 156 -9.41 1.60 -10.32
C CYS A 156 -9.35 0.28 -11.08
N ILE A 157 -8.15 -0.10 -11.49
CA ILE A 157 -7.88 -1.36 -12.19
C ILE A 157 -7.72 -2.55 -11.21
N ILE A 158 -7.58 -2.28 -9.92
CA ILE A 158 -7.20 -3.29 -8.92
C ILE A 158 -8.18 -4.47 -8.82
N PRO A 159 -9.52 -4.29 -8.87
CA PRO A 159 -10.41 -5.46 -8.85
C PRO A 159 -10.17 -6.45 -10.01
N TYR A 160 -9.60 -5.97 -11.10
CA TYR A 160 -9.29 -6.81 -12.28
C TYR A 160 -7.88 -7.42 -12.19
N ALA A 161 -6.96 -6.72 -11.53
CA ALA A 161 -5.58 -7.20 -11.35
C ALA A 161 -5.42 -8.11 -10.14
N ARG A 162 -6.21 -7.88 -9.07
CA ARG A 162 -6.08 -8.60 -7.81
C ARG A 162 -7.31 -9.43 -7.44
N GLY A 163 -8.40 -9.30 -8.20
CA GLY A 163 -9.62 -10.09 -7.98
C GLY A 163 -10.42 -9.65 -6.77
N ARG A 164 -11.23 -10.56 -6.26
CA ARG A 164 -12.17 -10.31 -5.16
C ARG A 164 -11.45 -10.37 -3.81
N VAL A 165 -12.12 -9.84 -2.80
CA VAL A 165 -11.63 -9.86 -1.40
C VAL A 165 -11.28 -11.29 -0.99
N ARG A 166 -10.09 -11.45 -0.45
CA ARG A 166 -9.59 -12.68 0.15
C ARG A 166 -8.82 -12.29 1.40
N SER A 167 -9.21 -12.84 2.54
CA SER A 167 -8.60 -12.55 3.83
C SER A 167 -7.73 -13.71 4.28
N ARG A 168 -6.58 -13.39 4.84
CA ARG A 168 -5.68 -14.38 5.43
C ARG A 168 -6.25 -14.84 6.77
N ALA A 169 -6.15 -16.12 7.06
CA ALA A 169 -6.63 -16.69 8.32
C ALA A 169 -5.94 -15.98 9.51
N LEU A 170 -6.72 -15.64 10.53
CA LEU A 170 -6.24 -14.89 11.70
C LEU A 170 -5.07 -15.63 12.37
N GLU A 171 -5.19 -16.95 12.54
CA GLU A 171 -4.16 -17.78 13.17
C GLU A 171 -2.86 -17.76 12.36
N SER A 172 -2.96 -17.75 11.03
CA SER A 172 -1.80 -17.66 10.14
C SER A 172 -1.05 -16.32 10.33
N VAL A 173 -1.81 -15.22 10.43
CA VAL A 173 -1.21 -13.90 10.69
C VAL A 173 -0.52 -13.88 12.06
N VAL A 174 -1.19 -14.35 13.11
CA VAL A 174 -0.63 -14.36 14.46
C VAL A 174 0.65 -15.23 14.52
N LYS A 175 0.65 -16.37 13.83
CA LYS A 175 1.84 -17.24 13.75
C LYS A 175 3.04 -16.49 13.14
N GLU A 176 2.84 -15.79 12.03
CA GLU A 176 3.91 -15.00 11.40
C GLU A 176 4.37 -13.85 12.30
N VAL A 177 3.44 -13.14 12.96
CA VAL A 177 3.78 -12.05 13.87
C VAL A 177 4.65 -12.57 15.04
N LYS A 178 4.34 -13.76 15.56
CA LYS A 178 5.15 -14.41 16.61
C LYS A 178 6.57 -14.74 16.09
N ALA A 179 6.69 -15.25 14.87
CA ALA A 179 7.99 -15.54 14.26
C ALA A 179 8.81 -14.26 14.07
N LEU A 180 8.18 -13.19 13.59
CA LEU A 180 8.84 -11.89 13.43
C LEU A 180 9.29 -11.33 14.79
N ALA A 181 8.45 -11.41 15.82
CA ALA A 181 8.80 -10.97 17.17
C ALA A 181 9.99 -11.76 17.72
N ALA A 182 10.01 -13.09 17.51
CA ALA A 182 11.13 -13.95 17.93
C ALA A 182 12.43 -13.57 17.21
N ASN A 183 12.34 -13.04 16.00
CA ASN A 183 13.48 -12.55 15.22
C ASN A 183 13.82 -11.07 15.52
N GLY A 184 13.20 -10.47 16.55
CA GLY A 184 13.55 -9.15 17.06
C GLY A 184 12.78 -7.97 16.46
N TYR A 185 11.80 -8.22 15.59
CA TYR A 185 10.98 -7.14 15.04
C TYR A 185 10.03 -6.60 16.10
N GLN A 186 9.99 -5.29 16.24
CA GLN A 186 9.18 -4.62 17.28
C GLN A 186 7.98 -3.87 16.70
N GLU A 187 7.94 -3.69 15.37
CA GLU A 187 6.83 -3.00 14.71
C GLU A 187 6.33 -3.83 13.53
N VAL A 188 5.02 -4.00 13.45
CA VAL A 188 4.35 -4.63 12.31
C VAL A 188 3.37 -3.65 11.66
N VAL A 189 3.29 -3.70 10.34
CA VAL A 189 2.36 -2.91 9.54
C VAL A 189 1.37 -3.87 8.89
N LEU A 190 0.13 -3.93 9.39
CA LEU A 190 -0.92 -4.73 8.77
C LEU A 190 -1.30 -4.06 7.45
N THR A 191 -1.15 -4.78 6.35
CA THR A 191 -1.36 -4.22 5.02
C THR A 191 -2.26 -5.12 4.17
N GLY A 192 -2.94 -4.50 3.21
CA GLY A 192 -3.81 -5.19 2.27
C GLY A 192 -4.13 -4.28 1.10
N ILE A 193 -4.76 -4.85 0.10
CA ILE A 193 -5.26 -4.08 -1.05
C ILE A 193 -6.44 -3.19 -0.63
N HIS A 194 -7.30 -3.73 0.23
CA HIS A 194 -8.40 -2.97 0.86
C HIS A 194 -8.55 -3.48 2.30
N LEU A 195 -7.63 -3.05 3.15
CA LEU A 195 -7.50 -3.58 4.53
C LEU A 195 -8.83 -3.54 5.29
N SER A 196 -9.65 -2.52 5.05
CA SER A 196 -10.97 -2.40 5.68
C SER A 196 -11.95 -3.53 5.33
N SER A 197 -11.64 -4.34 4.30
CA SER A 197 -12.44 -5.52 3.95
C SER A 197 -11.92 -6.81 4.56
N TYR A 198 -10.90 -6.74 5.43
CA TYR A 198 -10.40 -7.95 6.09
C TYR A 198 -11.54 -8.62 6.87
N GLY A 199 -11.69 -9.90 6.65
CA GLY A 199 -12.65 -10.74 7.38
C GLY A 199 -14.04 -10.82 6.74
N VAL A 200 -14.35 -9.99 5.74
CA VAL A 200 -15.69 -9.97 5.09
C VAL A 200 -16.01 -11.34 4.47
N ASP A 201 -15.01 -12.02 3.95
CA ASP A 201 -15.14 -13.34 3.30
C ASP A 201 -15.01 -14.52 4.27
N THR A 202 -14.51 -14.28 5.49
CA THR A 202 -14.24 -15.34 6.46
C THR A 202 -15.11 -15.24 7.72
N GLY A 203 -15.81 -14.13 7.91
CA GLY A 203 -16.59 -13.88 9.14
C GLY A 203 -15.76 -13.27 10.27
N GLU A 204 -14.49 -12.97 10.02
CA GLU A 204 -13.62 -12.27 10.96
C GLU A 204 -13.76 -10.75 10.78
N SER A 205 -12.99 -9.97 11.52
CA SER A 205 -12.97 -8.52 11.36
C SER A 205 -11.55 -7.98 11.51
N LEU A 206 -11.30 -6.80 10.95
CA LEU A 206 -10.01 -6.13 11.17
C LEU A 206 -9.78 -5.85 12.66
N LEU A 207 -10.84 -5.55 13.41
CA LEU A 207 -10.72 -5.30 14.85
C LEU A 207 -10.28 -6.59 15.58
N SER A 208 -10.88 -7.75 15.27
CA SER A 208 -10.47 -9.02 15.88
C SER A 208 -9.01 -9.34 15.57
N LEU A 209 -8.57 -9.06 14.35
CA LEU A 209 -7.16 -9.25 13.96
C LEU A 209 -6.23 -8.32 14.76
N ILE A 210 -6.57 -7.04 14.87
CA ILE A 210 -5.76 -6.06 15.65
C ILE A 210 -5.64 -6.53 17.10
N LEU A 211 -6.74 -6.95 17.71
CA LEU A 211 -6.74 -7.45 19.09
C LEU A 211 -5.82 -8.66 19.24
N ALA A 212 -5.90 -9.63 18.32
CA ALA A 212 -5.06 -10.82 18.36
C ALA A 212 -3.56 -10.49 18.21
N VAL A 213 -3.23 -9.59 17.28
CA VAL A 213 -1.84 -9.15 17.05
C VAL A 213 -1.33 -8.37 18.27
N HIS A 214 -2.19 -7.60 18.93
CA HIS A 214 -1.84 -6.83 20.13
C HIS A 214 -1.35 -7.74 21.27
N GLU A 215 -1.88 -8.95 21.36
CA GLU A 215 -1.48 -9.90 22.41
C GLU A 215 -0.10 -10.52 22.19
N VAL A 216 0.48 -10.41 21.00
CA VAL A 216 1.79 -11.03 20.71
C VAL A 216 2.90 -10.32 21.46
N GLU A 217 3.61 -11.07 22.31
CA GLU A 217 4.77 -10.54 23.05
C GLU A 217 5.91 -10.19 22.09
N GLY A 218 6.71 -9.19 22.44
CA GLY A 218 7.83 -8.73 21.62
C GLY A 218 7.44 -7.61 20.63
N ILE A 219 6.22 -7.61 20.12
CA ILE A 219 5.72 -6.52 19.29
C ILE A 219 5.36 -5.33 20.18
N LYS A 220 5.86 -4.16 19.83
CA LYS A 220 5.65 -2.91 20.59
C LYS A 220 4.80 -1.90 19.84
N ARG A 221 4.69 -2.03 18.50
CA ARG A 221 3.93 -1.10 17.66
C ARG A 221 3.17 -1.86 16.58
N ILE A 222 1.91 -1.48 16.43
CA ILE A 222 1.05 -1.97 15.36
C ILE A 222 0.62 -0.75 14.52
N ARG A 223 0.89 -0.80 13.24
CA ARG A 223 0.49 0.24 12.30
C ARG A 223 -0.47 -0.35 11.27
N LEU A 224 -1.44 0.46 10.85
CA LEU A 224 -2.40 0.05 9.83
C LEU A 224 -2.03 0.64 8.48
N GLY A 225 -2.22 -0.13 7.43
CA GLY A 225 -2.18 0.36 6.06
C GLY A 225 -3.40 1.22 5.75
N SER A 226 -3.65 1.48 4.47
CA SER A 226 -4.73 2.37 4.05
C SER A 226 -6.11 1.83 4.44
N LEU A 227 -6.94 2.70 5.02
CA LEU A 227 -8.28 2.39 5.47
C LEU A 227 -9.32 3.16 4.64
N GLU A 228 -10.45 2.55 4.48
CA GLU A 228 -11.65 3.19 3.94
C GLU A 228 -12.42 3.77 5.12
N PRO A 229 -12.95 5.00 5.03
CA PRO A 229 -13.43 5.72 6.22
C PRO A 229 -14.56 5.02 6.99
N ARG A 230 -15.41 4.25 6.32
CA ARG A 230 -16.58 3.62 6.96
C ARG A 230 -16.22 2.60 8.04
N ILE A 231 -14.97 2.08 8.05
CA ILE A 231 -14.53 1.18 9.13
C ILE A 231 -14.40 1.91 10.47
N ILE A 232 -14.23 3.25 10.43
CA ILE A 232 -14.05 4.05 11.64
C ILE A 232 -15.43 4.25 12.28
N THR A 233 -15.83 3.27 13.11
CA THR A 233 -17.02 3.39 13.95
C THR A 233 -16.59 3.85 15.36
N GLU A 234 -17.55 4.26 16.19
CA GLU A 234 -17.32 4.63 17.59
C GLU A 234 -16.61 3.47 18.32
N GLU A 235 -17.13 2.25 18.16
CA GLU A 235 -16.55 1.04 18.76
C GLU A 235 -15.11 0.81 18.29
N PHE A 236 -14.86 0.89 16.99
CA PHE A 236 -13.52 0.68 16.42
C PHE A 236 -12.53 1.70 17.00
N ALA A 237 -12.85 3.01 16.89
CA ALA A 237 -11.95 4.08 17.35
C ALA A 237 -11.68 3.98 18.85
N LYS A 238 -12.74 3.76 19.65
CA LYS A 238 -12.62 3.62 21.11
C LYS A 238 -11.76 2.41 21.48
N THR A 239 -12.00 1.26 20.87
CA THR A 239 -11.28 0.03 21.17
C THR A 239 -9.80 0.18 20.86
N ILE A 240 -9.45 0.62 19.62
CA ILE A 240 -8.05 0.71 19.23
C ILE A 240 -7.30 1.81 19.99
N SER A 241 -7.98 2.86 20.45
CA SER A 241 -7.33 3.91 21.28
C SER A 241 -6.91 3.40 22.64
N GLY A 242 -7.57 2.36 23.15
CA GLY A 242 -7.21 1.69 24.39
C GLY A 242 -6.03 0.73 24.27
N LEU A 243 -5.50 0.51 23.08
CA LEU A 243 -4.42 -0.45 22.83
C LEU A 243 -3.04 0.26 22.82
N PRO A 244 -2.20 0.06 23.85
CA PRO A 244 -0.90 0.77 23.95
C PRO A 244 0.04 0.58 22.76
N LYS A 245 -0.09 -0.52 22.01
CA LYS A 245 0.77 -0.79 20.85
C LYS A 245 0.28 -0.10 19.57
N MET A 246 -0.96 0.43 19.55
CA MET A 246 -1.53 1.04 18.35
C MET A 246 -0.86 2.39 18.06
N CYS A 247 -0.31 2.52 16.84
CA CYS A 247 0.28 3.78 16.39
C CYS A 247 -0.83 4.79 16.07
N PRO A 248 -0.77 6.04 16.61
CA PRO A 248 -1.78 7.07 16.32
C PRO A 248 -1.54 7.71 14.95
N HIS A 249 -1.55 6.89 13.91
CA HIS A 249 -1.36 7.29 12.51
C HIS A 249 -2.39 6.54 11.67
N PHE A 250 -3.22 7.27 10.94
CA PHE A 250 -4.30 6.69 10.14
C PHE A 250 -4.30 7.28 8.75
N HIS A 251 -4.12 6.42 7.76
CA HIS A 251 -4.27 6.80 6.36
C HIS A 251 -5.69 6.45 5.94
N LEU A 252 -6.54 7.47 5.76
CA LEU A 252 -7.94 7.32 5.33
C LEU A 252 -8.06 7.82 3.89
N SER A 253 -8.43 6.92 2.96
CA SER A 253 -8.48 7.23 1.52
C SER A 253 -9.70 8.10 1.21
N LEU A 254 -9.51 9.42 1.03
CA LEU A 254 -10.58 10.39 0.69
C LEU A 254 -10.87 10.42 -0.81
N GLN A 255 -9.85 10.59 -1.60
CA GLN A 255 -9.84 10.68 -3.08
C GLN A 255 -10.34 12.03 -3.62
N SER A 256 -11.39 12.62 -3.07
CA SER A 256 -11.89 13.98 -3.39
C SER A 256 -12.69 14.53 -2.20
N GLY A 257 -12.64 15.83 -1.98
CA GLY A 257 -13.48 16.50 -0.99
C GLY A 257 -14.81 17.01 -1.54
N CYS A 258 -15.13 16.72 -2.80
CA CYS A 258 -16.38 17.13 -3.44
C CYS A 258 -17.29 15.91 -3.65
N ASN A 259 -18.53 16.01 -3.15
CA ASN A 259 -19.50 14.91 -3.22
C ASN A 259 -19.86 14.50 -4.66
N ALA A 260 -19.95 15.46 -5.59
CA ALA A 260 -20.25 15.15 -6.99
C ALA A 260 -19.13 14.30 -7.60
N THR A 261 -17.87 14.67 -7.33
CA THR A 261 -16.70 13.91 -7.80
C THR A 261 -16.65 12.52 -7.13
N LEU A 262 -16.87 12.44 -5.81
CA LEU A 262 -16.90 11.14 -5.10
C LEU A 262 -17.94 10.19 -5.70
N LYS A 263 -19.11 10.72 -6.04
CA LYS A 263 -20.19 9.93 -6.69
C LYS A 263 -19.73 9.39 -8.06
N ARG A 264 -19.11 10.24 -8.90
CA ARG A 264 -18.57 9.79 -10.20
C ARG A 264 -17.43 8.76 -10.02
N MET A 265 -16.66 8.89 -8.93
CA MET A 265 -15.61 7.92 -8.56
C MET A 265 -16.17 6.59 -8.05
N ASN A 266 -17.50 6.49 -7.83
CA ASN A 266 -18.17 5.34 -7.23
C ASN A 266 -17.69 5.12 -5.78
N ARG A 267 -17.44 6.22 -5.04
CA ARG A 267 -17.16 6.14 -3.59
C ARG A 267 -18.50 6.08 -2.82
N ARG A 268 -18.49 5.36 -1.72
CA ARG A 268 -19.71 5.04 -0.95
C ARG A 268 -19.80 5.81 0.37
N TYR A 269 -19.27 7.02 0.37
CA TYR A 269 -19.32 7.96 1.49
C TYR A 269 -19.31 9.38 0.94
N THR A 270 -19.80 10.31 1.75
CA THR A 270 -19.74 11.73 1.45
C THR A 270 -18.54 12.38 2.15
N ALA A 271 -18.23 13.62 1.76
CA ALA A 271 -17.19 14.41 2.42
C ALA A 271 -17.55 14.62 3.91
N GLU A 272 -18.83 14.87 4.20
CA GLU A 272 -19.32 15.09 5.56
C GLU A 272 -19.10 13.82 6.42
N GLU A 273 -19.51 12.66 5.91
CA GLU A 273 -19.31 11.38 6.59
C GLU A 273 -17.81 11.14 6.84
N TYR A 274 -16.98 11.44 5.84
CA TYR A 274 -15.52 11.32 5.98
C TYR A 274 -15.01 12.22 7.10
N TYR A 275 -15.46 13.49 7.15
CA TYR A 275 -15.04 14.44 8.18
C TYR A 275 -15.40 13.92 9.57
N GLU A 276 -16.61 13.37 9.74
CA GLU A 276 -17.04 12.77 11.02
C GLU A 276 -16.08 11.66 11.46
N LYS A 277 -15.58 10.84 10.54
CA LYS A 277 -14.62 9.78 10.87
C LYS A 277 -13.27 10.36 11.34
N CYS A 278 -12.83 11.45 10.73
CA CYS A 278 -11.63 12.16 11.18
C CYS A 278 -11.81 12.71 12.60
N GLU A 279 -12.95 13.34 12.88
CA GLU A 279 -13.24 13.89 14.20
C GLU A 279 -13.38 12.77 15.25
N LEU A 280 -13.92 11.62 14.86
CA LEU A 280 -14.02 10.46 15.73
C LEU A 280 -12.63 9.96 16.16
N LEU A 281 -11.68 9.89 15.22
CA LEU A 281 -10.29 9.55 15.56
C LEU A 281 -9.65 10.61 16.47
N ARG A 282 -9.93 11.90 16.23
CA ARG A 282 -9.43 13.01 17.07
C ARG A 282 -10.02 12.99 18.48
N LYS A 283 -11.24 12.48 18.63
CA LYS A 283 -11.91 12.33 19.91
C LYS A 283 -11.19 11.31 20.81
N TYR A 284 -10.70 10.22 20.20
CA TYR A 284 -10.11 9.10 20.93
C TYR A 284 -8.60 9.08 20.99
N PHE A 285 -7.92 9.73 20.05
CA PHE A 285 -6.46 9.79 19.99
C PHE A 285 -5.96 11.22 20.18
N ASP A 286 -4.91 11.37 20.98
CA ASP A 286 -4.28 12.67 21.15
C ASP A 286 -3.44 13.00 19.90
N HIS A 287 -3.85 14.01 19.15
CA HIS A 287 -3.17 14.51 17.95
C HIS A 287 -2.80 13.40 16.94
N PRO A 288 -3.75 12.57 16.47
CA PRO A 288 -3.41 11.53 15.52
C PRO A 288 -2.90 12.11 14.20
N ALA A 289 -1.92 11.45 13.59
CA ALA A 289 -1.46 11.82 12.26
C ALA A 289 -2.46 11.27 11.22
N LEU A 290 -3.29 12.14 10.67
CA LEU A 290 -4.25 11.76 9.63
C LEU A 290 -3.63 12.05 8.26
N THR A 291 -3.55 11.04 7.40
CA THR A 291 -3.04 11.18 6.04
C THR A 291 -4.07 10.70 5.04
N THR A 292 -3.95 11.14 3.78
CA THR A 292 -4.93 10.78 2.76
C THR A 292 -4.34 10.83 1.35
N ASP A 293 -5.07 10.24 0.41
CA ASP A 293 -4.82 10.35 -1.03
C ASP A 293 -5.90 11.25 -1.65
N ILE A 294 -5.51 12.13 -2.57
CA ILE A 294 -6.43 12.96 -3.37
C ILE A 294 -6.05 12.81 -4.85
N ILE A 295 -7.07 12.60 -5.67
CA ILE A 295 -6.93 12.56 -7.14
C ILE A 295 -7.47 13.88 -7.70
N VAL A 296 -6.63 14.63 -8.41
CA VAL A 296 -7.04 15.87 -9.09
C VAL A 296 -7.26 15.61 -10.58
N GLY A 297 -8.21 16.34 -11.17
CA GLY A 297 -8.52 16.24 -12.58
C GLY A 297 -9.22 14.95 -12.98
N PHE A 298 -10.05 14.44 -12.10
CA PHE A 298 -10.95 13.31 -12.42
C PHE A 298 -11.92 13.74 -13.53
N PRO A 299 -12.33 12.84 -14.46
CA PRO A 299 -13.26 13.24 -15.54
C PRO A 299 -14.49 13.98 -15.02
N GLY A 300 -14.78 15.11 -15.61
CA GLY A 300 -15.89 15.99 -15.25
C GLY A 300 -15.65 16.87 -14.02
N GLU A 301 -14.46 16.83 -13.41
CA GLU A 301 -14.15 17.71 -12.27
C GLU A 301 -14.06 19.16 -12.76
N THR A 302 -15.04 20.00 -12.34
CA THR A 302 -15.04 21.44 -12.68
C THR A 302 -14.09 22.21 -11.75
N GLU A 303 -13.93 23.49 -12.02
CA GLU A 303 -13.15 24.37 -11.15
C GLU A 303 -13.81 24.51 -9.78
N GLU A 304 -15.15 24.63 -9.76
CA GLU A 304 -15.92 24.73 -8.53
C GLU A 304 -15.78 23.45 -7.68
N GLU A 305 -15.84 22.29 -8.31
CA GLU A 305 -15.65 20.98 -7.62
C GLU A 305 -14.25 20.84 -7.07
N PHE A 306 -13.25 21.30 -7.83
CA PHE A 306 -11.86 21.30 -7.34
C PHE A 306 -11.71 22.22 -6.13
N GLU A 307 -12.29 23.44 -6.20
CA GLU A 307 -12.19 24.41 -5.09
C GLU A 307 -12.93 23.88 -3.84
N GLU A 308 -14.08 23.22 -4.01
CA GLU A 308 -14.79 22.52 -2.91
C GLU A 308 -13.87 21.46 -2.27
N SER A 309 -13.21 20.65 -3.09
CA SER A 309 -12.27 19.63 -2.63
C SER A 309 -11.07 20.24 -1.91
N ARG A 310 -10.48 21.31 -2.46
CA ARG A 310 -9.37 22.05 -1.84
C ARG A 310 -9.77 22.60 -0.46
N ALA A 311 -10.91 23.26 -0.39
CA ALA A 311 -11.44 23.81 0.87
C ALA A 311 -11.69 22.71 1.91
N PHE A 312 -12.18 21.56 1.47
CA PHE A 312 -12.40 20.42 2.35
C PHE A 312 -11.06 19.87 2.90
N VAL A 313 -10.06 19.73 2.05
CA VAL A 313 -8.72 19.27 2.48
C VAL A 313 -8.14 20.26 3.51
N ASP A 314 -8.29 21.56 3.25
CA ASP A 314 -7.88 22.61 4.19
C ASP A 314 -8.59 22.49 5.54
N LYS A 315 -9.91 22.28 5.51
CA LYS A 315 -10.77 22.12 6.71
C LYS A 315 -10.34 20.90 7.55
N VAL A 316 -10.12 19.74 6.91
CA VAL A 316 -9.73 18.51 7.63
C VAL A 316 -8.35 18.69 8.28
N SER A 317 -7.47 19.46 7.69
CA SER A 317 -6.10 19.71 8.19
C SER A 317 -5.34 18.41 8.40
N PHE A 318 -5.12 17.70 7.29
CA PHE A 318 -4.32 16.48 7.30
C PHE A 318 -2.87 16.76 7.69
N TYR A 319 -2.22 15.80 8.35
CA TYR A 319 -0.77 15.78 8.50
C TYR A 319 -0.10 15.70 7.13
N GLU A 320 -0.61 14.82 6.25
CA GLU A 320 -0.04 14.67 4.91
C GLU A 320 -1.12 14.27 3.90
N THR A 321 -1.07 14.91 2.74
CA THR A 321 -1.96 14.63 1.61
C THR A 321 -1.11 14.20 0.42
N HIS A 322 -1.31 12.99 -0.06
CA HIS A 322 -0.66 12.49 -1.28
C HIS A 322 -1.52 12.87 -2.47
N VAL A 323 -1.00 13.72 -3.34
CA VAL A 323 -1.75 14.28 -4.46
C VAL A 323 -1.38 13.54 -5.76
N PHE A 324 -2.38 12.96 -6.39
CA PHE A 324 -2.23 12.23 -7.65
C PHE A 324 -3.02 12.93 -8.76
N LYS A 325 -2.40 13.10 -9.92
CA LYS A 325 -3.15 13.47 -11.14
C LYS A 325 -3.90 12.24 -11.62
N TYR A 326 -5.16 12.39 -12.00
CA TYR A 326 -5.93 11.28 -12.55
C TYR A 326 -5.18 10.67 -13.74
N SER A 327 -4.96 9.36 -13.67
CA SER A 327 -4.31 8.56 -14.71
C SER A 327 -5.35 7.72 -15.43
N ARG A 328 -5.56 7.97 -16.71
CA ARG A 328 -6.55 7.26 -17.54
C ARG A 328 -6.11 5.79 -17.72
N ARG A 329 -6.80 4.88 -17.05
CA ARG A 329 -6.44 3.45 -17.05
C ARG A 329 -7.42 2.67 -17.94
N GLU A 330 -6.92 2.12 -19.04
CA GLU A 330 -7.71 1.28 -19.95
C GLU A 330 -8.39 0.14 -19.15
N GLY A 331 -9.60 -0.20 -19.52
CA GLY A 331 -10.41 -1.21 -18.81
C GLY A 331 -11.18 -0.68 -17.61
N THR A 332 -10.99 0.60 -17.23
CA THR A 332 -11.75 1.21 -16.12
C THR A 332 -12.91 2.06 -16.66
N LYS A 333 -13.96 2.21 -15.85
CA LYS A 333 -15.12 3.04 -16.22
C LYS A 333 -14.72 4.50 -16.49
N ALA A 334 -13.82 5.05 -15.66
CA ALA A 334 -13.38 6.45 -15.80
C ALA A 334 -12.61 6.69 -17.10
N ALA A 335 -11.98 5.67 -17.67
CA ALA A 335 -11.22 5.80 -18.93
C ALA A 335 -12.10 6.18 -20.12
N VAL A 336 -13.38 5.78 -20.09
CA VAL A 336 -14.32 6.03 -21.20
C VAL A 336 -15.30 7.18 -20.88
N MET A 337 -15.19 7.81 -19.73
CA MET A 337 -15.99 8.99 -19.42
C MET A 337 -15.60 10.13 -20.36
N GLN A 338 -16.61 10.93 -20.71
CA GLN A 338 -16.40 12.17 -21.47
C GLN A 338 -15.65 13.18 -20.58
N ASP A 339 -15.55 14.40 -20.92
CA ASP A 339 -15.04 15.50 -20.10
C ASP A 339 -13.73 15.20 -19.37
N GLN A 340 -12.79 14.55 -20.07
CA GLN A 340 -11.44 14.29 -19.56
C GLN A 340 -10.72 15.63 -19.32
N VAL A 341 -10.21 15.83 -18.10
CA VAL A 341 -9.53 17.08 -17.73
C VAL A 341 -8.15 17.15 -18.40
N PRO A 342 -7.80 18.28 -19.04
CA PRO A 342 -6.48 18.43 -19.70
C PRO A 342 -5.31 18.38 -18.71
N GLU A 343 -4.17 17.89 -19.17
CA GLU A 343 -2.98 17.70 -18.33
C GLU A 343 -2.48 19.01 -17.67
N PRO A 344 -2.48 20.19 -18.36
CA PRO A 344 -2.08 21.43 -17.69
C PRO A 344 -2.98 21.80 -16.50
N VAL A 345 -4.29 21.53 -16.60
CA VAL A 345 -5.25 21.78 -15.51
C VAL A 345 -4.94 20.85 -14.33
N LYS A 346 -4.71 19.56 -14.60
CA LYS A 346 -4.31 18.60 -13.54
C LYS A 346 -3.02 19.06 -12.85
N ALA A 347 -2.04 19.53 -13.62
CA ALA A 347 -0.76 20.00 -13.08
C ALA A 347 -0.95 21.22 -12.17
N ALA A 348 -1.78 22.20 -12.60
CA ALA A 348 -2.09 23.39 -11.81
C ALA A 348 -2.80 23.00 -10.49
N ARG A 349 -3.82 22.15 -10.56
CA ARG A 349 -4.55 21.67 -9.37
C ARG A 349 -3.65 20.90 -8.42
N SER A 350 -2.78 20.04 -8.95
CA SER A 350 -1.81 19.29 -8.16
C SER A 350 -0.87 20.24 -7.40
N LYS A 351 -0.37 21.26 -8.06
CA LYS A 351 0.53 22.27 -7.45
C LYS A 351 -0.16 22.95 -6.25
N VAL A 352 -1.41 23.39 -6.42
CA VAL A 352 -2.19 24.05 -5.35
C VAL A 352 -2.30 23.13 -4.12
N LEU A 353 -2.65 21.86 -4.32
CA LEU A 353 -2.79 20.93 -3.18
C LEU A 353 -1.43 20.55 -2.55
N LEU A 354 -0.36 20.50 -3.35
CA LEU A 354 0.98 20.23 -2.80
C LEU A 354 1.45 21.41 -1.93
N GLU A 355 1.18 22.65 -2.33
CA GLU A 355 1.48 23.83 -1.52
C GLU A 355 0.66 23.83 -0.22
N LEU A 356 -0.62 23.48 -0.28
CA LEU A 356 -1.48 23.34 0.89
C LEU A 356 -0.93 22.23 1.82
N ASN A 357 -0.53 21.10 1.25
CA ASN A 357 0.07 19.99 2.01
C ASN A 357 1.31 20.43 2.79
N GLU A 358 2.24 21.14 2.15
CA GLU A 358 3.46 21.62 2.82
C GLU A 358 3.11 22.54 4.01
N LYS A 359 2.14 23.44 3.82
CA LYS A 359 1.67 24.35 4.86
C LYS A 359 1.06 23.57 6.04
N LYS A 360 0.18 22.59 5.75
CA LYS A 360 -0.49 21.80 6.80
C LYS A 360 0.50 20.90 7.55
N ARG A 361 1.41 20.27 6.83
CA ARG A 361 2.46 19.44 7.42
C ARG A 361 3.34 20.28 8.37
N ALA A 362 3.79 21.45 7.93
CA ALA A 362 4.60 22.33 8.77
C ALA A 362 3.84 22.73 10.05
N ALA A 363 2.56 23.10 9.93
CA ALA A 363 1.73 23.47 11.07
C ALA A 363 1.54 22.32 12.06
N TYR A 364 1.36 21.09 11.55
CA TYR A 364 1.24 19.88 12.38
C TYR A 364 2.56 19.63 13.14
N GLU A 365 3.68 19.67 12.43
CA GLU A 365 5.02 19.45 13.01
C GLU A 365 5.36 20.51 14.06
N GLU A 366 5.03 21.77 13.79
CA GLU A 366 5.23 22.88 14.74
C GLU A 366 4.41 22.67 16.03
N ARG A 367 3.18 22.32 15.89
CA ARG A 367 2.31 21.99 17.06
C ARG A 367 2.91 20.87 17.92
N LEU A 368 3.39 19.90 17.30
CA LEU A 368 4.07 18.80 18.01
C LEU A 368 5.39 19.23 18.65
N UNK A 369 5.97 19.96 18.05
CA UNK A 369 7.19 20.47 18.57
C UNK A 369 6.93 21.39 19.72
N UNK A 370 5.75 22.00 19.62
CA UNK A 370 5.34 22.80 20.71
C UNK A 370 4.81 21.94 21.85
N UNK A 371 4.23 20.89 21.55
CA UNK A 371 3.80 19.93 22.49
C UNK A 371 4.94 19.22 23.17
N UNK A 372 5.94 19.05 22.47
CA UNK A 372 7.12 18.42 23.00
C UNK A 372 7.92 19.38 23.89
N UNK A 373 7.95 20.43 23.51
CA UNK A 373 8.58 21.45 24.31
C UNK A 373 7.79 21.70 25.58
N UNK A 374 6.63 21.64 25.47
CA UNK A 374 5.80 21.75 26.62
C UNK A 374 5.86 20.51 27.51
N UNK A 375 6.05 19.45 26.96
CA UNK A 375 6.23 18.23 27.69
C UNK A 375 7.61 18.08 28.28
N UNK A 376 8.45 18.56 27.59
CA UNK A 376 9.81 18.50 28.08
C UNK A 376 10.07 19.45 29.26
N UNK A 377 9.41 20.34 29.16
CA UNK A 377 9.47 21.22 30.27
C UNK A 377 8.78 20.67 31.52
N UNK A 378 7.86 19.86 31.24
CA UNK A 378 7.19 19.26 32.37
C UNK A 378 7.79 17.92 32.81
N UNK A 379 8.40 17.25 32.04
CA UNK A 379 8.95 15.96 32.38
C UNK A 379 10.34 15.71 31.82
N UNK A 380 11.19 16.12 32.11
CA UNK A 380 12.52 15.97 31.60
C UNK A 380 12.93 14.58 31.23
N UNK A 381 12.52 13.67 31.75
CA UNK A 381 12.82 12.30 31.45
C UNK A 381 11.89 11.67 30.41
N UNK A 382 10.79 11.98 30.39
CA UNK A 382 9.83 11.45 29.49
C UNK A 382 9.96 12.03 28.07
N UNK A 383 10.53 13.06 28.06
CA UNK A 383 10.78 13.70 26.80
C UNK A 383 11.78 13.03 25.95
N UNK A 384 12.62 12.56 26.51
CA UNK A 384 13.60 11.82 25.77
C UNK A 384 13.03 10.56 25.17
N LEU A 385 12.30 9.77 25.79
CA LEU A 385 11.60 8.58 25.29
C LEU A 385 10.53 8.95 24.27
N TRP A 386 9.86 10.02 24.49
CA TRP A 386 8.79 10.49 23.58
C TRP A 386 9.34 11.06 22.27
N LYS A 387 10.43 11.81 22.34
CA LYS A 387 11.13 12.32 21.15
C LYS A 387 11.72 11.17 20.30
N SER A 388 12.22 10.13 20.91
CA SER A 388 12.72 8.96 20.19
C SER A 388 11.56 8.14 19.56
N LYS A 389 10.47 7.97 20.32
CA LYS A 389 9.23 7.33 19.81
C LYS A 389 8.64 8.10 18.62
N TRP A 390 8.65 9.43 18.72
CA TRP A 390 8.04 10.30 17.71
C TRP A 390 8.92 10.45 16.46
N ARG A 391 10.23 10.60 16.62
CA ARG A 391 11.19 10.64 15.48
C ARG A 391 11.13 9.35 14.67
N LEU A 392 10.98 8.23 15.34
CA LEU A 392 10.81 6.93 14.67
C LEU A 392 9.49 6.88 13.89
N THR A 393 8.42 7.50 14.42
CA THR A 393 7.12 7.56 13.73
C THR A 393 7.17 8.47 12.49
N VAL A 394 7.75 9.67 12.63
CA VAL A 394 7.82 10.66 11.53
C VAL A 394 8.86 10.24 10.47
N SER A 395 10.01 9.74 10.89
CA SER A 395 11.06 9.29 9.95
C SER A 395 10.58 8.08 9.14
N SER A 396 9.76 7.21 9.74
CA SER A 396 9.21 6.05 9.03
C SER A 396 8.17 6.47 7.97
N VAL A 397 7.40 7.52 8.22
CA VAL A 397 6.46 8.07 7.24
C VAL A 397 7.22 8.72 6.06
N ARG A 398 8.29 9.48 6.36
CA ARG A 398 9.15 10.10 5.33
C ARG A 398 9.84 9.07 4.43
N TRP A 399 10.18 7.92 4.96
CA TRP A 399 10.92 6.89 4.22
C TRP A 399 10.04 6.17 3.20
N ASP A 400 8.78 5.89 3.55
CA ASP A 400 7.82 5.22 2.67
C ASP A 400 7.48 6.06 1.41
N ILE A 401 7.44 7.38 1.57
CA ILE A 401 7.04 8.28 0.48
C ILE A 401 8.12 8.40 -0.60
N ARG A 402 9.39 8.46 -0.22
CA ARG A 402 10.49 8.64 -1.19
C ARG A 402 10.76 7.40 -2.06
N LYS A 403 10.39 6.21 -1.59
CA LYS A 403 10.59 4.98 -2.37
C LYS A 403 9.38 4.61 -3.24
N SER A 404 8.20 5.18 -2.97
CA SER A 404 6.99 4.89 -3.76
C SER A 404 6.76 5.87 -4.92
N MET A 405 7.57 6.94 -5.04
CA MET A 405 7.61 7.85 -6.18
C MET A 405 8.69 7.37 -7.16
#